data_6c672978bb1b63bee381a1cd726185dc
#
_entry.id   6c672978bb1b63bee381a1cd726185dc
#
_cell.length_a   1.000
_cell.length_b   1.000
_cell.length_c   1.000
_cell.angle_alpha   90.00
_cell.angle_beta   90.00
_cell.angle_gamma   90.00
#
_symmetry.space_group_name_H-M   'P 1'
#
loop_
_entity.id
_entity.type
_entity.pdbx_description
1 polymer ?
#
loop_
_entity_poly.entity_id
_entity_poly.type
_entity_poly.pdbx_seq_one_letter_code
_entity_poly.pdbx_strand_id
1 'polypeptide(L)'
;MPQGTPEHVPDDGLTTRQRRNRPLVIVHTGPGKGKSTAAFGLALRAWNQGWPVGVFQFVKSAKWRVGEERALRVLGETGQGGTVSWHKMGEGWSWIQRDAASQGVQSEQAAEGWAQITRDLTAQTYRLYVLDEFTYPMKWGWVDVDEVVSVLAARPGDQHVVITGRDADPALIGCADLVTEMTKVKHPMDDGQKGQKGIEW
;
A
#
# COMPACT_ATOMS: atom_id res chain seq x y z
N MET A 1 20.94 -11.86 3.10
CA MET A 1 20.79 -11.03 1.89
C MET A 1 20.65 -11.99 0.71
N PRO A 2 19.62 -11.90 -0.13
CA PRO A 2 19.59 -12.69 -1.36
C PRO A 2 20.76 -12.23 -2.24
N GLN A 3 21.66 -13.14 -2.50
CA GLN A 3 22.78 -12.92 -3.43
C GLN A 3 22.37 -13.36 -4.83
N GLY A 4 21.34 -12.68 -5.37
CA GLY A 4 21.04 -12.84 -6.78
C GLY A 4 21.97 -11.96 -7.61
N THR A 5 22.65 -12.53 -8.57
CA THR A 5 23.29 -11.75 -9.63
C THR A 5 22.17 -11.26 -10.54
N PRO A 6 22.03 -9.95 -10.80
CA PRO A 6 21.01 -9.47 -11.73
C PRO A 6 21.27 -10.04 -13.11
N GLU A 7 20.19 -10.46 -13.80
CA GLU A 7 20.27 -10.99 -15.17
C GLU A 7 20.85 -9.97 -16.15
N HIS A 8 20.59 -8.69 -15.87
CA HIS A 8 21.11 -7.58 -16.66
C HIS A 8 21.35 -6.37 -15.76
N VAL A 9 22.53 -5.76 -15.87
CA VAL A 9 22.83 -4.46 -15.28
C VAL A 9 22.87 -3.44 -16.41
N PRO A 10 21.90 -2.49 -16.49
CA PRO A 10 21.90 -1.48 -17.54
C PRO A 10 23.16 -0.62 -17.46
N ASP A 11 23.72 -0.28 -18.62
CA ASP A 11 24.80 0.71 -18.72
C ASP A 11 24.19 2.12 -18.81
N ASP A 12 23.63 2.58 -17.68
CA ASP A 12 22.95 3.87 -17.53
C ASP A 12 23.80 4.89 -16.75
N GLY A 13 25.07 4.59 -16.50
CA GLY A 13 26.00 5.45 -15.79
C GLY A 13 25.72 5.58 -14.27
N LEU A 14 24.71 4.90 -13.73
CA LEU A 14 24.36 5.00 -12.32
C LEU A 14 25.35 4.22 -11.45
N THR A 15 25.80 4.86 -10.37
CA THR A 15 26.62 4.20 -9.34
C THR A 15 25.77 3.19 -8.52
N THR A 16 26.42 2.23 -7.89
CA THR A 16 25.76 1.27 -6.97
C THR A 16 24.97 1.98 -5.87
N ARG A 17 25.45 3.13 -5.38
CA ARG A 17 24.76 3.93 -4.35
C ARG A 17 23.47 4.54 -4.89
N GLN A 18 23.48 5.10 -6.10
CA GLN A 18 22.28 5.66 -6.75
C GLN A 18 21.25 4.55 -7.01
N ARG A 19 21.67 3.36 -7.48
CA ARG A 19 20.76 2.23 -7.69
C ARG A 19 20.12 1.74 -6.39
N ARG A 20 20.86 1.73 -5.26
CA ARG A 20 20.33 1.34 -3.93
C ARG A 20 19.33 2.34 -3.36
N ASN A 21 19.39 3.60 -3.77
CA ASN A 21 18.52 4.67 -3.27
C ASN A 21 17.40 5.02 -4.25
N ARG A 22 17.27 4.29 -5.37
CA ARG A 22 16.18 4.52 -6.31
C ARG A 22 14.83 4.30 -5.64
N PRO A 23 13.89 5.27 -5.73
CA PRO A 23 12.55 5.11 -5.19
C PRO A 23 11.79 4.01 -5.96
N LEU A 24 11.04 3.18 -5.23
CA LEU A 24 10.33 2.03 -5.80
C LEU A 24 8.82 2.19 -5.67
N VAL A 25 8.11 1.77 -6.70
CA VAL A 25 6.68 1.42 -6.65
C VAL A 25 6.58 -0.10 -6.51
N ILE A 26 5.94 -0.56 -5.44
CA ILE A 26 5.80 -1.97 -5.08
C ILE A 26 4.32 -2.32 -5.08
N VAL A 27 3.93 -3.38 -5.78
CA VAL A 27 2.55 -3.85 -5.82
C VAL A 27 2.46 -5.27 -5.26
N HIS A 28 1.63 -5.46 -4.25
CA HIS A 28 1.24 -6.78 -3.75
C HIS A 28 -0.20 -7.06 -4.15
N THR A 29 -0.41 -8.01 -5.06
CA THR A 29 -1.71 -8.35 -5.63
C THR A 29 -2.03 -9.84 -5.53
N GLY A 30 -3.08 -10.29 -6.18
CA GLY A 30 -3.50 -11.67 -6.26
C GLY A 30 -4.54 -12.10 -5.20
N PRO A 31 -5.13 -13.31 -5.36
CA PRO A 31 -6.22 -13.81 -4.52
C PRO A 31 -5.78 -14.31 -3.15
N GLY A 32 -4.48 -14.60 -2.97
CA GLY A 32 -3.93 -15.14 -1.72
C GLY A 32 -3.84 -14.11 -0.59
N LYS A 33 -3.60 -14.62 0.61
CA LYS A 33 -3.39 -13.83 1.83
C LYS A 33 -1.95 -13.30 1.91
N GLY A 34 -1.74 -12.26 2.73
CA GLY A 34 -0.41 -11.76 3.08
C GLY A 34 -0.05 -10.42 2.43
N LYS A 35 -0.86 -9.88 1.52
CA LYS A 35 -0.58 -8.58 0.84
C LYS A 35 -0.35 -7.44 1.84
N SER A 36 -1.32 -7.17 2.69
CA SER A 36 -1.21 -6.13 3.73
C SER A 36 -0.12 -6.45 4.76
N THR A 37 0.00 -7.72 5.19
CA THR A 37 1.05 -8.16 6.12
C THR A 37 2.44 -7.90 5.55
N ALA A 38 2.67 -8.17 4.27
CA ALA A 38 3.94 -7.88 3.60
C ALA A 38 4.21 -6.36 3.56
N ALA A 39 3.19 -5.55 3.22
CA ALA A 39 3.30 -4.10 3.18
C ALA A 39 3.59 -3.50 4.57
N PHE A 40 2.93 -3.98 5.62
CA PHE A 40 3.21 -3.55 7.00
C PHE A 40 4.57 -4.05 7.50
N GLY A 41 5.05 -5.20 7.03
CA GLY A 41 6.43 -5.64 7.24
C GLY A 41 7.46 -4.67 6.64
N LEU A 42 7.18 -4.10 5.46
CA LEU A 42 7.99 -3.04 4.87
C LEU A 42 7.91 -1.75 5.68
N ALA A 43 6.72 -1.38 6.18
CA ALA A 43 6.54 -0.23 7.06
C ALA A 43 7.39 -0.36 8.34
N LEU A 44 7.40 -1.54 8.97
CA LEU A 44 8.24 -1.83 10.13
C LEU A 44 9.75 -1.70 9.81
N ARG A 45 10.18 -2.19 8.65
CA ARG A 45 11.58 -2.03 8.21
C ARG A 45 11.95 -0.57 7.98
N ALA A 46 11.07 0.21 7.35
CA ALA A 46 11.24 1.64 7.10
C ALA A 46 11.31 2.43 8.40
N TRP A 47 10.38 2.17 9.33
CA TRP A 47 10.41 2.73 10.68
C TRP A 47 11.75 2.50 11.38
N ASN A 48 12.27 1.28 11.34
CA ASN A 48 13.57 0.93 11.96
C ASN A 48 14.75 1.68 11.31
N GLN A 49 14.61 2.16 10.08
CA GLN A 49 15.61 2.99 9.41
C GLN A 49 15.44 4.49 9.70
N GLY A 50 14.53 4.88 10.58
CA GLY A 50 14.23 6.27 10.88
C GLY A 50 13.39 6.98 9.80
N TRP A 51 12.75 6.25 8.87
CA TRP A 51 11.96 6.86 7.81
C TRP A 51 10.57 7.27 8.29
N PRO A 52 10.08 8.46 7.91
CA PRO A 52 8.68 8.79 8.09
C PRO A 52 7.81 7.89 7.19
N VAL A 53 6.81 7.24 7.78
CA VAL A 53 5.90 6.29 7.13
C VAL A 53 4.48 6.83 7.18
N GLY A 54 3.81 6.89 6.02
CA GLY A 54 2.39 7.16 5.89
C GLY A 54 1.64 5.88 5.47
N VAL A 55 0.65 5.46 6.25
CA VAL A 55 -0.25 4.36 5.93
C VAL A 55 -1.62 4.93 5.60
N PHE A 56 -2.12 4.62 4.42
CA PHE A 56 -3.43 5.04 3.91
C PHE A 56 -4.25 3.79 3.64
N GLN A 57 -5.24 3.55 4.49
CA GLN A 57 -6.05 2.34 4.44
C GLN A 57 -7.41 2.61 3.82
N PHE A 58 -7.63 2.06 2.64
CA PHE A 58 -8.89 2.15 1.90
C PHE A 58 -9.84 1.01 2.27
N VAL A 59 -11.14 1.18 1.99
CA VAL A 59 -12.15 0.12 2.07
C VAL A 59 -12.48 -0.38 3.49
N LYS A 60 -11.62 -0.20 4.45
CA LYS A 60 -11.83 -0.65 5.84
C LYS A 60 -12.42 0.48 6.70
N SER A 61 -13.47 0.18 7.47
CA SER A 61 -14.13 1.17 8.34
C SER A 61 -13.26 1.55 9.55
N ALA A 62 -13.58 2.71 10.14
CA ALA A 62 -13.03 3.12 11.43
C ALA A 62 -13.24 2.09 12.55
N LYS A 63 -14.28 1.24 12.43
CA LYS A 63 -14.58 0.16 13.38
C LYS A 63 -13.68 -1.07 13.20
N TRP A 64 -13.09 -1.26 12.03
CA TRP A 64 -12.19 -2.38 11.77
C TRP A 64 -10.81 -2.07 12.32
N ARG A 65 -10.41 -2.79 13.35
CA ARG A 65 -9.09 -2.65 13.96
C ARG A 65 -8.18 -3.76 13.43
N VAL A 66 -7.15 -3.39 12.69
CA VAL A 66 -6.05 -4.29 12.36
C VAL A 66 -5.01 -4.22 13.47
N GLY A 67 -4.45 -5.37 13.84
CA GLY A 67 -3.46 -5.45 14.92
C GLY A 67 -2.22 -4.60 14.65
N GLU A 68 -1.80 -4.54 13.41
CA GLU A 68 -0.64 -3.78 12.95
C GLU A 68 -0.81 -2.27 13.12
N GLU A 69 -2.03 -1.72 13.01
CA GLU A 69 -2.27 -0.28 13.21
C GLU A 69 -1.81 0.16 14.59
N ARG A 70 -2.29 -0.54 15.65
CA ARG A 70 -1.92 -0.19 17.02
C ARG A 70 -0.42 -0.34 17.26
N ALA A 71 0.17 -1.42 16.78
CA ALA A 71 1.60 -1.69 16.96
C ALA A 71 2.46 -0.62 16.28
N LEU A 72 2.17 -0.29 15.02
CA LEU A 72 2.93 0.71 14.27
C LEU A 72 2.74 2.13 14.83
N ARG A 73 1.54 2.50 15.31
CA ARG A 73 1.33 3.79 15.99
C ARG A 73 2.18 3.90 17.25
N VAL A 74 2.16 2.88 18.11
CA VAL A 74 2.98 2.85 19.33
C VAL A 74 4.46 2.96 19.00
N LEU A 75 4.95 2.21 18.00
CA LEU A 75 6.33 2.31 17.55
C LEU A 75 6.68 3.72 17.05
N GLY A 76 5.79 4.36 16.29
CA GLY A 76 6.00 5.73 15.79
C GLY A 76 6.12 6.79 16.91
N GLU A 77 5.55 6.51 18.09
CA GLU A 77 5.60 7.40 19.27
C GLU A 77 6.83 7.19 20.15
N THR A 78 7.58 6.08 19.98
CA THR A 78 8.72 5.75 20.85
C THR A 78 9.96 6.65 20.66
N GLY A 79 10.07 7.34 19.53
CA GLY A 79 11.27 8.10 19.17
C GLY A 79 12.50 7.25 18.85
N GLN A 80 12.37 5.92 18.80
CA GLN A 80 13.48 4.99 18.51
C GLN A 80 13.64 4.70 17.01
N GLY A 81 12.70 5.17 16.18
CA GLY A 81 12.70 5.00 14.74
C GLY A 81 12.07 6.19 14.03
N GLY A 82 11.51 5.95 12.85
CA GLY A 82 10.75 6.96 12.11
C GLY A 82 9.38 7.23 12.74
N THR A 83 8.71 8.28 12.26
CA THR A 83 7.31 8.54 12.61
C THR A 83 6.39 7.63 11.81
N VAL A 84 5.22 7.29 12.35
CA VAL A 84 4.17 6.55 11.63
C VAL A 84 2.86 7.31 11.73
N SER A 85 2.34 7.73 10.58
CA SER A 85 1.00 8.29 10.45
C SER A 85 0.07 7.26 9.81
N TRP A 86 -1.15 7.13 10.36
CA TRP A 86 -2.13 6.16 9.87
C TRP A 86 -3.44 6.85 9.55
N HIS A 87 -3.85 6.77 8.30
CA HIS A 87 -5.04 7.42 7.76
C HIS A 87 -6.04 6.37 7.29
N LYS A 88 -7.29 6.49 7.71
CA LYS A 88 -8.41 5.64 7.23
C LYS A 88 -9.18 6.43 6.19
N MET A 89 -9.20 5.93 4.95
CA MET A 89 -9.77 6.58 3.77
C MET A 89 -11.16 6.00 3.40
N GLY A 90 -11.92 5.50 4.37
CA GLY A 90 -13.24 4.94 4.12
C GLY A 90 -14.00 4.60 5.39
N GLU A 91 -15.34 4.54 5.29
CA GLU A 91 -16.23 4.23 6.42
C GLU A 91 -16.66 2.76 6.49
N GLY A 92 -16.14 1.85 5.67
CA GLY A 92 -16.49 0.43 5.77
C GLY A 92 -16.38 -0.40 4.50
N TRP A 93 -16.84 -1.65 4.62
CA TRP A 93 -16.84 -2.64 3.56
C TRP A 93 -17.80 -2.21 2.43
N SER A 94 -17.27 -1.57 1.41
CA SER A 94 -18.01 -1.07 0.25
C SER A 94 -18.78 -2.14 -0.52
N TRP A 95 -18.37 -3.42 -0.43
CA TRP A 95 -19.11 -4.53 -1.06
C TRP A 95 -20.35 -4.99 -0.28
N ILE A 96 -20.55 -4.53 0.95
CA ILE A 96 -21.73 -4.88 1.76
C ILE A 96 -22.84 -3.84 1.55
N GLN A 97 -22.48 -2.58 1.31
CA GLN A 97 -23.43 -1.49 1.06
C GLN A 97 -23.67 -1.37 -0.44
N ARG A 98 -24.86 -1.78 -0.89
CA ARG A 98 -25.22 -1.84 -2.32
C ARG A 98 -26.10 -0.67 -2.79
N ASP A 99 -26.44 0.25 -1.90
CA ASP A 99 -27.26 1.41 -2.27
C ASP A 99 -26.39 2.52 -2.89
N ALA A 100 -26.97 3.24 -3.86
CA ALA A 100 -26.26 4.24 -4.65
C ALA A 100 -25.76 5.43 -3.81
N ALA A 101 -26.45 5.78 -2.72
CA ALA A 101 -26.06 6.89 -1.85
C ALA A 101 -24.78 6.55 -1.07
N SER A 102 -24.70 5.35 -0.52
CA SER A 102 -23.49 4.87 0.17
C SER A 102 -22.28 4.72 -0.76
N GLN A 103 -22.50 4.31 -2.01
CA GLN A 103 -21.43 4.24 -3.02
C GLN A 103 -20.90 5.62 -3.39
N GLY A 104 -21.77 6.64 -3.50
CA GLY A 104 -21.38 8.02 -3.76
C GLY A 104 -20.44 8.57 -2.68
N VAL A 105 -20.81 8.41 -1.42
CA VAL A 105 -19.96 8.84 -0.27
C VAL A 105 -18.60 8.15 -0.26
N GLN A 106 -18.56 6.86 -0.56
CA GLN A 106 -17.31 6.09 -0.57
C GLN A 106 -16.41 6.48 -1.75
N SER A 107 -16.99 6.79 -2.90
CA SER A 107 -16.26 7.30 -4.06
C SER A 107 -15.64 8.65 -3.76
N GLU A 108 -16.39 9.58 -3.15
CA GLU A 108 -15.86 10.88 -2.73
C GLU A 108 -14.71 10.74 -1.72
N GLN A 109 -14.88 9.90 -0.70
CA GLN A 109 -13.83 9.64 0.29
C GLN A 109 -12.57 9.02 -0.32
N ALA A 110 -12.73 8.12 -1.29
CA ALA A 110 -11.58 7.53 -1.99
C ALA A 110 -10.85 8.58 -2.85
N ALA A 111 -11.59 9.44 -3.55
CA ALA A 111 -11.03 10.53 -4.33
C ALA A 111 -10.33 11.58 -3.44
N GLU A 112 -10.93 11.97 -2.31
CA GLU A 112 -10.30 12.85 -1.33
C GLU A 112 -9.03 12.24 -0.74
N GLY A 113 -9.07 10.94 -0.41
CA GLY A 113 -7.90 10.19 0.06
C GLY A 113 -6.76 10.20 -0.95
N TRP A 114 -7.07 9.98 -2.23
CA TRP A 114 -6.07 10.07 -3.30
C TRP A 114 -5.53 11.49 -3.46
N ALA A 115 -6.38 12.50 -3.43
CA ALA A 115 -5.95 13.90 -3.48
C ALA A 115 -5.03 14.27 -2.30
N GLN A 116 -5.28 13.75 -1.09
CA GLN A 116 -4.36 13.92 0.04
C GLN A 116 -3.02 13.25 -0.23
N ILE A 117 -3.00 11.99 -0.69
CA ILE A 117 -1.77 11.26 -1.02
C ILE A 117 -0.94 12.02 -2.05
N THR A 118 -1.59 12.56 -3.09
CA THR A 118 -0.92 13.37 -4.13
C THR A 118 -0.27 14.63 -3.56
N ARG A 119 -0.95 15.33 -2.63
CA ARG A 119 -0.36 16.48 -1.91
C ARG A 119 0.83 16.04 -1.06
N ASP A 120 0.71 14.96 -0.31
CA ASP A 120 1.77 14.43 0.55
C ASP A 120 2.98 13.96 -0.26
N LEU A 121 2.78 13.32 -1.42
CA LEU A 121 3.84 12.95 -2.37
C LEU A 121 4.54 14.20 -2.91
N THR A 122 3.79 15.24 -3.30
CA THR A 122 4.36 16.50 -3.78
C THR A 122 5.19 17.20 -2.70
N ALA A 123 4.70 17.19 -1.46
CA ALA A 123 5.38 17.78 -0.30
C ALA A 123 6.51 16.89 0.27
N GLN A 124 6.66 15.67 -0.22
CA GLN A 124 7.59 14.66 0.29
C GLN A 124 7.42 14.40 1.80
N THR A 125 6.16 14.33 2.27
CA THR A 125 5.80 14.20 3.68
C THR A 125 6.32 12.90 4.28
N TYR A 126 6.25 11.80 3.52
CA TYR A 126 6.73 10.48 3.95
C TYR A 126 7.80 9.96 2.99
N ARG A 127 8.68 9.11 3.51
CA ARG A 127 9.62 8.37 2.67
C ARG A 127 9.08 7.02 2.24
N LEU A 128 8.16 6.43 3.02
CA LEU A 128 7.40 5.26 2.62
C LEU A 128 5.90 5.55 2.74
N TYR A 129 5.18 5.30 1.67
CA TYR A 129 3.72 5.29 1.59
C TYR A 129 3.24 3.86 1.49
N VAL A 130 2.28 3.47 2.33
CA VAL A 130 1.56 2.20 2.22
C VAL A 130 0.10 2.50 1.89
N LEU A 131 -0.33 2.17 0.68
CA LEU A 131 -1.68 2.33 0.19
C LEU A 131 -2.39 0.97 0.28
N ASP A 132 -2.97 0.68 1.44
CA ASP A 132 -3.58 -0.62 1.73
C ASP A 132 -4.98 -0.72 1.12
N GLU A 133 -5.23 -1.79 0.36
CA GLU A 133 -6.44 -2.07 -0.42
C GLU A 133 -6.77 -1.01 -1.49
N PHE A 134 -5.78 -0.29 -1.99
CA PHE A 134 -5.96 0.81 -2.94
C PHE A 134 -6.31 0.35 -4.36
N THR A 135 -6.08 -0.92 -4.71
CA THR A 135 -6.53 -1.44 -6.01
C THR A 135 -8.05 -1.41 -6.17
N TYR A 136 -8.82 -1.47 -5.07
CA TYR A 136 -10.27 -1.46 -5.14
C TYR A 136 -10.87 -0.12 -5.62
N PRO A 137 -10.49 1.06 -5.07
CA PRO A 137 -10.92 2.34 -5.62
C PRO A 137 -10.64 2.50 -7.12
N MET A 138 -9.50 2.03 -7.60
CA MET A 138 -9.17 2.02 -9.03
C MET A 138 -10.09 1.07 -9.80
N LYS A 139 -10.26 -0.17 -9.33
CA LYS A 139 -11.13 -1.18 -9.96
C LYS A 139 -12.59 -0.72 -10.07
N TRP A 140 -13.07 0.07 -9.11
CA TRP A 140 -14.44 0.59 -9.11
C TRP A 140 -14.60 1.92 -9.85
N GLY A 141 -13.51 2.46 -10.42
CA GLY A 141 -13.52 3.73 -11.14
C GLY A 141 -13.70 4.95 -10.24
N TRP A 142 -13.44 4.83 -8.93
CA TRP A 142 -13.49 5.94 -7.97
C TRP A 142 -12.23 6.80 -8.01
N VAL A 143 -11.12 6.20 -8.44
CA VAL A 143 -9.84 6.84 -8.70
C VAL A 143 -9.36 6.40 -10.06
N ASP A 144 -8.94 7.35 -10.88
CA ASP A 144 -8.45 7.10 -12.23
C ASP A 144 -7.06 6.46 -12.22
N VAL A 145 -6.91 5.32 -12.91
CA VAL A 145 -5.65 4.55 -12.92
C VAL A 145 -4.54 5.31 -13.65
N ASP A 146 -4.86 5.98 -14.75
CA ASP A 146 -3.87 6.71 -15.54
C ASP A 146 -3.33 7.92 -14.79
N GLU A 147 -4.21 8.58 -14.00
CA GLU A 147 -3.80 9.63 -13.08
C GLU A 147 -2.85 9.08 -12.01
N VAL A 148 -3.19 7.92 -11.39
CA VAL A 148 -2.34 7.27 -10.38
C VAL A 148 -0.96 6.98 -10.96
N VAL A 149 -0.90 6.35 -12.11
CA VAL A 149 0.37 6.01 -12.81
C VAL A 149 1.19 7.27 -13.08
N SER A 150 0.54 8.33 -13.57
CA SER A 150 1.20 9.61 -13.89
C SER A 150 1.79 10.27 -12.64
N VAL A 151 1.03 10.32 -11.54
CA VAL A 151 1.50 10.87 -10.25
C VAL A 151 2.64 10.05 -9.67
N LEU A 152 2.55 8.71 -9.70
CA LEU A 152 3.62 7.84 -9.22
C LEU A 152 4.90 7.99 -10.03
N ALA A 153 4.80 8.16 -11.35
CA ALA A 153 5.96 8.39 -12.22
C ALA A 153 6.62 9.75 -11.99
N ALA A 154 5.81 10.78 -11.74
CA ALA A 154 6.29 12.15 -11.53
C ALA A 154 6.69 12.48 -10.08
N ARG A 155 6.48 11.58 -9.12
CA ARG A 155 6.77 11.85 -7.70
C ARG A 155 8.22 12.26 -7.48
N PRO A 156 8.48 13.34 -6.72
CA PRO A 156 9.83 13.84 -6.47
C PRO A 156 10.56 13.01 -5.41
N GLY A 157 11.89 13.14 -5.37
CA GLY A 157 12.74 12.64 -4.29
C GLY A 157 12.84 11.11 -4.20
N ASP A 158 13.06 10.62 -2.97
CA ASP A 158 13.35 9.21 -2.68
C ASP A 158 12.16 8.49 -2.04
N GLN A 159 10.94 8.76 -2.51
CA GLN A 159 9.71 8.26 -1.93
C GLN A 159 9.35 6.88 -2.49
N HIS A 160 9.25 5.88 -1.61
CA HIS A 160 8.76 4.55 -1.94
C HIS A 160 7.24 4.47 -1.74
N VAL A 161 6.56 3.75 -2.63
CA VAL A 161 5.11 3.53 -2.53
C VAL A 161 4.83 2.04 -2.62
N VAL A 162 4.09 1.50 -1.65
CA VAL A 162 3.62 0.11 -1.61
C VAL A 162 2.11 0.11 -1.73
N ILE A 163 1.59 -0.56 -2.74
CA ILE A 163 0.16 -0.68 -3.02
C ILE A 163 -0.27 -2.11 -2.80
N THR A 164 -1.38 -2.31 -2.09
CA THR A 164 -1.96 -3.64 -1.90
C THR A 164 -3.39 -3.72 -2.43
N GLY A 165 -3.82 -4.92 -2.76
CA GLY A 165 -5.18 -5.27 -3.11
C GLY A 165 -5.25 -6.34 -4.19
N ARG A 166 -6.45 -6.84 -4.45
CA ARG A 166 -6.69 -7.83 -5.51
C ARG A 166 -6.84 -7.15 -6.85
N ASP A 167 -6.64 -7.92 -7.91
CA ASP A 167 -6.96 -7.52 -9.28
C ASP A 167 -6.32 -6.16 -9.64
N ALA A 168 -5.02 -6.01 -9.38
CA ALA A 168 -4.28 -4.82 -9.77
C ALA A 168 -4.37 -4.58 -11.28
N ASP A 169 -4.65 -3.34 -11.65
CA ASP A 169 -4.77 -2.95 -13.06
C ASP A 169 -3.46 -3.17 -13.82
N PRO A 170 -3.51 -3.63 -15.09
CA PRO A 170 -2.31 -3.82 -15.92
C PRO A 170 -1.44 -2.56 -16.06
N ALA A 171 -2.02 -1.36 -16.09
CA ALA A 171 -1.27 -0.11 -16.15
C ALA A 171 -0.48 0.13 -14.85
N LEU A 172 -1.09 -0.17 -13.68
CA LEU A 172 -0.40 -0.12 -12.40
C LEU A 172 0.73 -1.15 -12.32
N ILE A 173 0.50 -2.38 -12.80
CA ILE A 173 1.54 -3.43 -12.87
C ILE A 173 2.68 -2.97 -13.79
N GLY A 174 2.36 -2.35 -14.92
CA GLY A 174 3.34 -1.86 -15.88
C GLY A 174 4.24 -0.73 -15.36
N CYS A 175 3.75 0.11 -14.45
CA CYS A 175 4.52 1.20 -13.84
C CYS A 175 5.29 0.78 -12.58
N ALA A 176 5.01 -0.40 -12.01
CA ALA A 176 5.63 -0.86 -10.78
C ALA A 176 7.06 -1.40 -11.03
N ASP A 177 7.96 -1.11 -10.08
CA ASP A 177 9.34 -1.64 -10.07
C ASP A 177 9.39 -3.07 -9.50
N LEU A 178 8.44 -3.45 -8.64
CA LEU A 178 8.33 -4.78 -8.04
C LEU A 178 6.85 -5.17 -7.91
N VAL A 179 6.51 -6.32 -8.47
CA VAL A 179 5.17 -6.89 -8.35
C VAL A 179 5.28 -8.28 -7.75
N THR A 180 4.45 -8.54 -6.72
CA THR A 180 4.30 -9.88 -6.14
C THR A 180 2.83 -10.28 -6.21
N GLU A 181 2.55 -11.37 -6.90
CA GLU A 181 1.23 -11.99 -6.89
C GLU A 181 1.16 -13.09 -5.84
N MET A 182 0.25 -12.93 -4.87
CA MET A 182 0.02 -13.90 -3.82
C MET A 182 -1.09 -14.85 -4.22
N THR A 183 -0.72 -16.10 -4.51
CA THR A 183 -1.64 -17.15 -4.95
C THR A 183 -2.27 -17.86 -3.77
N LYS A 184 -3.59 -18.12 -3.86
CA LYS A 184 -4.28 -18.98 -2.89
C LYS A 184 -4.05 -20.45 -3.22
N VAL A 185 -3.09 -21.07 -2.56
CA VAL A 185 -2.87 -22.55 -2.66
C VAL A 185 -3.88 -23.30 -1.80
N LYS A 186 -4.09 -22.86 -0.55
CA LYS A 186 -5.04 -23.41 0.42
C LYS A 186 -5.52 -22.31 1.35
N HIS A 187 -6.76 -22.36 1.79
CA HIS A 187 -7.31 -21.36 2.73
C HIS A 187 -8.25 -22.02 3.75
N PRO A 188 -8.11 -21.73 5.06
CA PRO A 188 -8.98 -22.30 6.10
C PRO A 188 -10.47 -22.05 5.88
N MET A 189 -10.83 -20.94 5.24
CA MET A 189 -12.23 -20.63 4.90
C MET A 189 -12.85 -21.66 3.92
N ASP A 190 -12.04 -22.31 3.10
CA ASP A 190 -12.52 -23.35 2.18
C ASP A 190 -13.04 -24.57 2.97
N ASP A 191 -12.51 -24.79 4.19
CA ASP A 191 -12.94 -25.81 5.15
C ASP A 191 -13.93 -25.25 6.21
N GLY A 192 -14.51 -24.06 5.97
CA GLY A 192 -15.52 -23.44 6.84
C GLY A 192 -14.95 -22.71 8.08
N GLN A 193 -13.64 -22.58 8.22
CA GLN A 193 -13.04 -21.82 9.33
C GLN A 193 -13.27 -20.32 9.14
N LYS A 194 -13.55 -19.62 10.24
CA LYS A 194 -13.66 -18.17 10.28
C LYS A 194 -12.31 -17.53 10.58
N GLY A 195 -12.18 -16.24 10.26
CA GLY A 195 -11.00 -15.47 10.61
C GLY A 195 -10.71 -15.49 12.11
N GLN A 196 -9.44 -15.47 12.48
CA GLN A 196 -8.98 -15.58 13.86
C GLN A 196 -8.24 -14.30 14.27
N LYS A 197 -8.51 -13.87 15.52
CA LYS A 197 -7.80 -12.76 16.15
C LYS A 197 -6.32 -13.12 16.33
N GLY A 198 -5.43 -12.17 15.95
CA GLY A 198 -3.99 -12.38 15.97
C GLY A 198 -3.42 -13.08 14.72
N ILE A 199 -4.30 -13.57 13.81
CA ILE A 199 -3.92 -14.14 12.51
C ILE A 199 -4.49 -13.28 11.36
N GLU A 200 -5.78 -12.90 11.46
CA GLU A 200 -6.47 -12.13 10.43
C GLU A 200 -6.59 -10.64 10.77
N TRP A 201 -6.63 -10.31 12.06
CA TRP A 201 -6.68 -8.93 12.59
C TRP A 201 -6.09 -8.81 13.99
#